data_83ac2e50032e4681cf8f1de6f95cd6f4
#
_entry.id   83ac2e50032e4681cf8f1de6f95cd6f4
#
_cell.length_a   1.000
_cell.length_b   1.000
_cell.length_c   1.000
_cell.angle_alpha   90.00
_cell.angle_beta   90.00
_cell.angle_gamma   90.00
#
_symmetry.space_group_name_H-M   'P 1'
#
loop_
_entity.id
_entity.type
_entity.pdbx_description
1 polymer ?
#
loop_
_entity_poly.entity_id
_entity_poly.type
_entity_poly.pdbx_seq_one_letter_code
_entity_poly.pdbx_strand_id
1 'polypeptide(L)'
;MGHSRSMRRARYATLTGIASLALAAAGLAGVAGPAAAQDIPGVASSTGNEFNPWSPQQGHPYRHGAVQGLQQHENYKKWLAAKNQAAATGQQTLSYGGGVDGIGVQSGHSKVYLVFYGTQWGTQTTDANGNAKFSNDSAGAAGATQQMFKGIGTNGETWSADLTQWCDGPNVAAGAVSCPSNANFIPYQSGGVLSGVWYDNSAASPAQASGHQLGVEAVNAAAHFGNTTAASNRDAYYIILSPHGTNPDDYQNPTTGYCAWHDWNGDTTLTGGAASSPYGDIAFSNQPYNIDQGTNCGVGFVNSPGTLDGYTMTLGHEWQEMMSDQNPAGGWTNHVSGSSYNGQENSDECAWIRPGSTGGAANISFGSYGTFAEQASWSNDTNSCAISHAILNHGNTVTVTNPGSQSGTVGTAASLQISASDSATGQTLTYSATGLPAGLSINSSTGLISGTPTASGTSSVTVTATDTTSATGSTSFTWTESTSGGGGNAITNGGFETGNTTGWTTTGTATAPAGAAHTGSYGLQLGSTSPTADSTAAQTFTAPTGSSKLSFWSKNTCPDTLTYDWATATLKDNTTNTTTTVLAKTCSAAGAWTNTTATVTPGHSYTLTLVNHDDNYAGDATYTSYDDVTVS
;
A
#
# COMPACT_ATOMS: atom_id res chain seq x y z
N MET A 1 -57.58 34.60 -31.48
CA MET A 1 -56.87 35.87 -31.40
C MET A 1 -55.44 35.48 -31.02
N GLY A 2 -54.55 35.30 -31.88
CA GLY A 2 -53.82 36.22 -32.77
C GLY A 2 -52.65 36.78 -32.04
N HIS A 3 -51.47 36.77 -32.39
CA HIS A 3 -50.52 36.65 -33.50
C HIS A 3 -49.12 36.44 -32.90
N SER A 4 -48.25 35.54 -33.36
CA SER A 4 -47.49 35.53 -34.63
C SER A 4 -46.27 36.45 -34.67
N ARG A 5 -45.18 35.79 -35.07
CA ARG A 5 -44.01 36.25 -35.85
C ARG A 5 -42.75 36.59 -35.03
N SER A 6 -41.58 36.15 -35.36
CA SER A 6 -40.89 35.50 -36.47
C SER A 6 -39.49 36.09 -36.63
N MET A 7 -38.48 35.19 -36.80
CA MET A 7 -37.33 35.31 -37.70
C MET A 7 -36.33 36.48 -37.52
N ARG A 8 -35.01 36.31 -37.54
CA ARG A 8 -34.06 35.82 -38.59
C ARG A 8 -32.64 35.78 -38.06
N ARG A 9 -31.90 34.72 -38.24
CA ARG A 9 -30.77 34.43 -39.19
C ARG A 9 -29.68 35.51 -39.34
N ALA A 10 -28.43 35.05 -39.09
CA ALA A 10 -27.27 35.02 -39.99
C ALA A 10 -26.04 34.51 -39.21
N ARG A 11 -25.45 33.38 -39.52
CA ARG A 11 -24.41 32.98 -40.46
C ARG A 11 -23.20 33.95 -40.50
N TYR A 12 -22.02 33.44 -40.10
CA TYR A 12 -20.88 33.20 -40.95
C TYR A 12 -19.85 32.31 -40.28
N ALA A 13 -19.36 31.42 -41.06
CA ALA A 13 -18.34 30.40 -40.91
C ALA A 13 -16.96 30.96 -41.31
N THR A 14 -15.93 30.33 -40.85
CA THR A 14 -14.71 29.86 -41.58
C THR A 14 -13.78 29.24 -40.53
N LEU A 15 -13.52 27.98 -40.60
CA LEU A 15 -12.45 27.18 -41.29
C LEU A 15 -11.03 27.58 -40.92
N THR A 16 -10.34 26.66 -40.33
CA THR A 16 -9.18 25.79 -40.66
C THR A 16 -8.33 25.66 -39.40
N GLY A 17 -7.76 24.57 -39.02
CA GLY A 17 -7.14 23.48 -39.72
C GLY A 17 -6.75 22.37 -38.72
N ILE A 18 -6.89 21.19 -39.20
CA ILE A 18 -6.50 19.93 -38.57
C ILE A 18 -4.99 19.78 -38.68
N ALA A 19 -4.32 19.44 -37.61
CA ALA A 19 -3.03 18.76 -37.66
C ALA A 19 -3.06 17.59 -36.68
N SER A 20 -3.36 16.43 -37.24
CA SER A 20 -3.16 15.14 -36.59
C SER A 20 -1.67 14.83 -36.53
N LEU A 21 -1.11 14.66 -35.36
CA LEU A 21 0.17 14.00 -35.15
C LEU A 21 -0.08 12.67 -34.47
N ALA A 22 0.03 11.59 -35.26
CA ALA A 22 0.15 10.25 -34.73
C ALA A 22 1.54 10.09 -34.13
N LEU A 23 1.65 9.77 -32.85
CA LEU A 23 2.89 9.31 -32.25
C LEU A 23 2.78 7.81 -31.97
N ALA A 24 3.67 7.09 -32.63
CA ALA A 24 3.85 5.65 -32.48
C ALA A 24 4.32 5.35 -31.03
N ALA A 25 3.61 4.46 -30.36
CA ALA A 25 4.05 3.86 -29.13
C ALA A 25 5.12 2.80 -29.43
N ALA A 26 6.38 3.12 -29.16
CA ALA A 26 7.43 2.12 -29.01
C ALA A 26 7.54 1.80 -27.52
N GLY A 27 7.17 0.58 -27.16
CA GLY A 27 7.34 0.06 -25.80
C GLY A 27 8.81 -0.10 -25.48
N LEU A 28 9.25 0.59 -24.44
CA LEU A 28 10.47 0.29 -23.71
C LEU A 28 10.04 -0.06 -22.28
N ALA A 29 10.25 -1.31 -21.93
CA ALA A 29 10.23 -1.74 -20.54
C ALA A 29 11.40 -1.04 -19.84
N GLY A 30 11.12 0.06 -19.19
CA GLY A 30 12.03 0.73 -18.29
C GLY A 30 11.89 0.13 -16.90
N VAL A 31 13.00 -0.37 -16.37
CA VAL A 31 13.16 -0.67 -14.95
C VAL A 31 12.84 0.63 -14.20
N ALA A 32 11.87 0.60 -13.28
CA ALA A 32 11.59 1.73 -12.42
C ALA A 32 12.81 1.97 -11.52
N GLY A 33 13.52 3.05 -11.80
CA GLY A 33 14.48 3.61 -10.86
C GLY A 33 13.73 4.33 -9.74
N PRO A 34 14.37 4.56 -8.57
CA PRO A 34 13.73 5.24 -7.46
C PRO A 34 13.20 6.60 -7.93
N ALA A 35 11.96 6.89 -7.56
CA ALA A 35 11.34 8.18 -7.85
C ALA A 35 12.13 9.27 -7.11
N ALA A 36 12.82 10.10 -7.84
CA ALA A 36 13.26 11.38 -7.33
C ALA A 36 12.00 12.17 -6.96
N ALA A 37 12.02 12.87 -5.82
CA ALA A 37 10.97 13.78 -5.41
C ALA A 37 10.55 14.61 -6.62
N GLN A 38 9.33 14.40 -7.11
CA GLN A 38 8.83 15.14 -8.26
C GLN A 38 8.36 16.50 -7.75
N ASP A 39 8.95 17.56 -8.27
CA ASP A 39 8.37 18.89 -8.15
C ASP A 39 6.90 18.84 -8.58
N ILE A 40 6.00 19.18 -7.68
CA ILE A 40 4.55 19.15 -7.91
C ILE A 40 4.23 20.11 -9.06
N PRO A 41 3.61 19.67 -10.18
CA PRO A 41 3.25 20.54 -11.27
C PRO A 41 2.15 21.53 -10.82
N GLY A 42 2.51 22.78 -10.65
CA GLY A 42 1.60 23.86 -10.24
C GLY A 42 2.11 24.71 -9.08
N VAL A 43 3.10 24.26 -8.34
CA VAL A 43 3.83 25.12 -7.41
C VAL A 43 4.87 25.89 -8.22
N ALA A 44 4.61 27.17 -8.49
CA ALA A 44 5.54 28.02 -9.18
C ALA A 44 6.85 28.06 -8.38
N SER A 45 7.92 27.52 -8.96
CA SER A 45 9.27 27.75 -8.48
C SER A 45 9.44 29.26 -8.29
N SER A 46 9.53 29.72 -7.04
CA SER A 46 9.77 31.13 -6.75
C SER A 46 11.15 31.48 -7.28
N THR A 47 11.22 32.23 -8.36
CA THR A 47 12.43 32.90 -8.84
C THR A 47 12.76 34.10 -7.96
N GLY A 48 12.98 33.84 -6.69
CA GLY A 48 13.38 34.77 -5.69
C GLY A 48 14.00 33.98 -4.56
N ASN A 49 15.22 33.46 -4.78
CA ASN A 49 16.02 32.82 -3.75
C ASN A 49 16.29 33.79 -2.60
N GLU A 50 15.36 33.96 -1.68
CA GLU A 50 15.77 34.40 -0.36
C GLU A 50 16.52 33.24 0.30
N PHE A 51 17.80 33.44 0.47
CA PHE A 51 18.69 32.51 1.14
C PHE A 51 18.21 32.31 2.58
N ASN A 52 17.58 31.17 2.86
CA ASN A 52 17.36 30.68 4.21
C ASN A 52 18.58 29.83 4.61
N PRO A 53 19.50 30.35 5.45
CA PRO A 53 20.70 29.57 5.83
C PRO A 53 20.37 28.34 6.66
N TRP A 54 19.13 28.19 7.11
CA TRP A 54 18.65 27.11 7.97
C TRP A 54 17.77 26.10 7.21
N SER A 55 17.64 26.25 5.89
CA SER A 55 16.85 25.33 5.08
C SER A 55 17.68 24.15 4.58
N PRO A 56 17.05 22.99 4.37
CA PRO A 56 17.69 21.81 3.78
C PRO A 56 18.34 22.10 2.43
N GLN A 57 17.72 22.96 1.63
CA GLN A 57 18.19 23.34 0.29
C GLN A 57 19.51 24.12 0.29
N GLN A 58 19.96 24.61 1.43
CA GLN A 58 21.21 25.36 1.58
C GLN A 58 22.35 24.49 2.14
N GLY A 59 22.20 23.16 2.08
CA GLY A 59 23.22 22.23 2.59
C GLY A 59 23.29 22.21 4.11
N HIS A 60 22.31 22.77 4.80
CA HIS A 60 22.07 22.47 6.20
C HIS A 60 21.75 20.98 6.27
N PRO A 61 22.39 20.16 7.10
CA PRO A 61 22.08 18.73 7.23
C PRO A 61 20.75 18.54 7.94
N TYR A 62 19.74 19.17 7.43
CA TYR A 62 18.40 19.21 7.91
C TYR A 62 17.69 18.02 7.29
N ARG A 63 17.17 17.19 8.11
CA ARG A 63 16.27 16.13 7.75
C ARG A 63 14.84 16.63 7.76
N HIS A 64 13.97 15.92 7.11
CA HIS A 64 12.56 16.12 7.29
C HIS A 64 12.21 16.00 8.78
N GLY A 65 11.33 16.87 9.28
CA GLY A 65 10.92 16.88 10.68
C GLY A 65 12.05 17.05 11.72
N ALA A 66 13.15 17.70 11.38
CA ALA A 66 14.23 17.81 12.33
C ALA A 66 13.99 18.89 13.38
N VAL A 67 13.84 18.51 14.64
CA VAL A 67 13.76 19.43 15.77
C VAL A 67 15.09 20.13 15.97
N GLN A 68 15.19 21.38 15.53
CA GLN A 68 16.38 22.19 15.77
C GLN A 68 16.66 22.37 17.28
N GLY A 69 17.92 22.41 17.69
CA GLY A 69 18.26 22.83 19.04
C GLY A 69 17.83 24.27 19.32
N LEU A 70 17.58 24.61 20.58
CA LEU A 70 17.11 25.94 21.00
C LEU A 70 18.00 27.09 20.47
N GLN A 71 19.32 26.90 20.44
CA GLN A 71 20.23 27.91 19.92
C GLN A 71 20.06 28.14 18.42
N GLN A 72 19.90 27.07 17.65
CA GLN A 72 19.66 27.10 16.23
C GLN A 72 18.30 27.73 15.93
N HIS A 73 17.27 27.34 16.66
CA HIS A 73 15.93 27.90 16.55
C HIS A 73 15.88 29.40 16.88
N GLU A 74 16.57 29.88 17.94
CA GLU A 74 16.68 31.31 18.25
C GLU A 74 17.46 32.08 17.17
N ASN A 75 18.45 31.46 16.56
CA ASN A 75 19.16 32.06 15.43
C ASN A 75 18.25 32.20 14.19
N TYR A 76 17.44 31.16 13.95
CA TYR A 76 16.43 31.18 12.89
C TYR A 76 15.38 32.26 13.11
N LYS A 77 14.85 32.42 14.33
CA LYS A 77 13.93 33.52 14.66
C LYS A 77 14.53 34.89 14.45
N LYS A 78 15.80 35.10 14.83
CA LYS A 78 16.50 36.36 14.56
C LYS A 78 16.64 36.65 13.08
N TRP A 79 16.92 35.61 12.29
CA TRP A 79 17.01 35.73 10.83
C TRP A 79 15.64 36.10 10.24
N LEU A 80 14.54 35.42 10.67
CA LEU A 80 13.18 35.75 10.26
C LEU A 80 12.79 37.18 10.60
N ALA A 81 13.07 37.61 11.83
CA ALA A 81 12.79 39.01 12.25
C ALA A 81 13.54 40.04 11.42
N ALA A 82 14.81 39.77 11.06
CA ALA A 82 15.61 40.64 10.20
C ALA A 82 15.04 40.72 8.77
N LYS A 83 14.27 39.73 8.33
CA LYS A 83 13.60 39.69 7.03
C LYS A 83 12.17 40.25 7.07
N ASN A 84 11.70 40.75 8.20
CA ASN A 84 10.30 41.16 8.44
C ASN A 84 9.29 40.04 8.10
N GLN A 85 9.71 38.79 8.20
CA GLN A 85 8.82 37.62 8.05
C GLN A 85 8.25 37.26 9.41
N ALA A 86 6.93 37.19 9.51
CA ALA A 86 6.27 36.69 10.68
C ALA A 86 6.47 35.16 10.76
N ALA A 87 6.32 34.61 11.96
CA ALA A 87 6.14 33.17 12.14
C ALA A 87 5.03 32.64 11.21
N ALA A 88 4.99 31.35 10.97
CA ALA A 88 3.93 30.70 10.18
C ALA A 88 2.57 31.27 10.56
N THR A 89 2.07 32.21 9.79
CA THR A 89 0.87 32.99 10.08
C THR A 89 0.04 33.09 8.81
N GLY A 90 -0.35 31.96 8.29
CA GLY A 90 -1.30 31.86 7.21
C GLY A 90 -2.53 31.08 7.66
N GLN A 91 -3.59 31.23 6.93
CA GLN A 91 -4.73 30.33 7.05
C GLN A 91 -4.35 28.99 6.39
N GLN A 92 -4.47 27.88 7.12
CA GLN A 92 -4.24 26.54 6.58
C GLN A 92 -2.88 26.43 5.87
N THR A 93 -1.80 26.57 6.62
CA THR A 93 -0.44 26.62 6.07
C THR A 93 0.07 25.26 5.59
N LEU A 94 -0.42 24.14 6.17
CA LEU A 94 -0.04 22.81 5.72
C LEU A 94 -0.94 22.37 4.58
N SER A 95 -0.35 21.71 3.59
CA SER A 95 -1.05 21.09 2.48
C SER A 95 -0.52 19.69 2.21
N TYR A 96 -1.37 18.84 1.64
CA TYR A 96 -1.04 17.45 1.36
C TYR A 96 -0.04 17.31 0.21
N GLY A 97 1.03 16.57 0.39
CA GLY A 97 2.08 16.35 -0.62
C GLY A 97 1.69 15.43 -1.77
N GLY A 98 0.66 14.61 -1.60
CA GLY A 98 0.19 13.69 -2.64
C GLY A 98 0.59 12.23 -2.41
N GLY A 99 1.33 11.94 -1.36
CA GLY A 99 1.83 10.62 -1.01
C GLY A 99 3.14 10.27 -1.71
N VAL A 100 4.10 9.74 -0.97
CA VAL A 100 5.29 9.07 -1.50
C VAL A 100 5.01 7.56 -1.47
N ASP A 101 5.15 6.88 -2.60
CA ASP A 101 4.78 5.47 -2.80
C ASP A 101 3.32 5.15 -2.40
N GLY A 102 2.45 6.16 -2.48
CA GLY A 102 1.03 6.07 -2.11
C GLY A 102 0.77 6.23 -0.61
N ILE A 103 1.77 6.60 0.17
CA ILE A 103 1.71 6.82 1.60
C ILE A 103 1.84 8.31 1.91
N GLY A 104 0.86 8.86 2.62
CA GLY A 104 0.89 10.23 3.12
C GLY A 104 0.90 10.26 4.63
N VAL A 105 -0.11 9.71 5.28
CA VAL A 105 -0.26 9.70 6.74
C VAL A 105 -0.39 8.28 7.27
N GLN A 106 -0.20 8.06 8.56
CA GLN A 106 -0.63 6.81 9.21
C GLN A 106 -2.15 6.84 9.45
N SER A 107 -2.91 6.30 8.51
CA SER A 107 -4.37 6.29 8.58
C SER A 107 -4.95 5.13 9.42
N GLY A 108 -4.10 4.37 10.09
CA GLY A 108 -4.47 3.30 11.03
C GLY A 108 -4.06 3.59 12.47
N HIS A 109 -4.18 2.58 13.33
CA HIS A 109 -3.65 2.65 14.68
C HIS A 109 -2.12 2.52 14.63
N SER A 110 -1.42 3.52 15.15
CA SER A 110 0.04 3.57 15.16
C SER A 110 0.65 2.43 15.98
N LYS A 111 1.68 1.80 15.44
CA LYS A 111 2.44 0.71 16.08
C LYS A 111 3.87 1.18 16.28
N VAL A 112 4.15 1.71 17.47
CA VAL A 112 5.47 2.21 17.83
C VAL A 112 6.34 1.05 18.34
N TYR A 113 7.51 0.89 17.71
CA TYR A 113 8.53 -0.07 18.10
C TYR A 113 9.78 0.67 18.58
N LEU A 114 10.17 0.46 19.83
CA LEU A 114 11.33 1.09 20.43
C LEU A 114 12.55 0.19 20.27
N VAL A 115 13.63 0.72 19.71
CA VAL A 115 14.89 0.02 19.47
C VAL A 115 16.00 0.69 20.28
N PHE A 116 16.37 0.10 21.39
CA PHE A 116 17.53 0.53 22.17
C PHE A 116 18.79 0.00 21.49
N TYR A 117 19.43 0.84 20.67
CA TYR A 117 20.48 0.45 19.74
C TYR A 117 21.87 0.48 20.36
N GLY A 118 22.46 -0.69 20.55
CA GLY A 118 23.86 -0.87 20.92
C GLY A 118 24.12 -1.18 22.40
N THR A 119 25.20 -1.92 22.64
CA THR A 119 25.61 -2.39 23.98
C THR A 119 25.92 -1.27 24.99
N GLN A 120 26.08 -0.02 24.54
CA GLN A 120 26.37 1.14 25.38
C GLN A 120 25.21 1.48 26.34
N TRP A 121 23.98 1.03 26.08
CA TRP A 121 22.88 1.11 27.04
C TRP A 121 23.18 0.35 28.35
N GLY A 122 24.08 -0.64 28.29
CA GLY A 122 24.53 -1.40 29.45
C GLY A 122 23.62 -2.59 29.79
N THR A 123 23.56 -2.94 31.07
CA THR A 123 22.78 -4.10 31.51
C THR A 123 21.30 -3.75 31.56
N GLN A 124 20.49 -4.55 30.87
CA GLN A 124 19.04 -4.45 30.91
C GLN A 124 18.48 -5.10 32.17
N THR A 125 17.56 -4.43 32.81
CA THR A 125 16.70 -4.91 33.91
C THR A 125 15.27 -4.47 33.64
N THR A 126 14.36 -4.79 34.54
CA THR A 126 12.95 -4.35 34.46
C THR A 126 12.61 -3.44 35.65
N ASP A 127 11.91 -2.34 35.38
CA ASP A 127 11.39 -1.46 36.45
C ASP A 127 10.08 -2.00 37.03
N ALA A 128 9.53 -1.28 38.05
CA ALA A 128 8.30 -1.67 38.72
C ALA A 128 7.05 -1.64 37.79
N ASN A 129 7.12 -0.93 36.67
CA ASN A 129 6.04 -0.82 35.68
C ASN A 129 6.19 -1.83 34.55
N GLY A 130 7.18 -2.73 34.62
CA GLY A 130 7.47 -3.72 33.59
C GLY A 130 8.23 -3.18 32.40
N ASN A 131 8.81 -1.96 32.46
CA ASN A 131 9.58 -1.38 31.38
C ASN A 131 11.04 -1.85 31.41
N ALA A 132 11.67 -1.91 30.25
CA ALA A 132 13.10 -2.06 30.15
C ALA A 132 13.80 -0.85 30.80
N LYS A 133 14.80 -1.15 31.64
CA LYS A 133 15.66 -0.19 32.32
C LYS A 133 17.11 -0.58 32.10
N PHE A 134 17.98 0.39 31.88
CA PHE A 134 19.37 0.15 31.53
C PHE A 134 20.33 0.79 32.55
N SER A 135 21.46 0.11 32.79
CA SER A 135 22.45 0.57 33.79
C SER A 135 23.10 1.91 33.44
N ASN A 136 23.19 2.24 32.14
CA ASN A 136 23.83 3.46 31.65
C ASN A 136 22.83 4.56 31.31
N ASP A 137 21.55 4.38 31.64
CA ASP A 137 20.49 5.37 31.52
C ASP A 137 20.22 6.03 32.90
N SER A 138 21.08 6.95 33.28
CA SER A 138 20.99 7.61 34.60
C SER A 138 19.81 8.57 34.70
N ALA A 139 19.30 9.09 33.60
CA ALA A 139 18.14 9.99 33.57
C ALA A 139 16.79 9.26 33.59
N GLY A 140 16.77 7.95 33.28
CA GLY A 140 15.54 7.16 33.21
C GLY A 140 14.78 7.36 31.89
N ALA A 141 15.46 7.78 30.84
CA ALA A 141 14.87 8.06 29.52
C ALA A 141 14.16 6.83 28.94
N ALA A 142 14.75 5.64 29.07
CA ALA A 142 14.17 4.39 28.55
C ALA A 142 12.81 4.07 29.19
N GLY A 143 12.69 4.20 30.51
CA GLY A 143 11.43 3.99 31.21
C GLY A 143 10.36 5.03 30.83
N ALA A 144 10.76 6.30 30.75
CA ALA A 144 9.88 7.41 30.36
C ALA A 144 9.34 7.23 28.94
N THR A 145 10.20 6.88 27.98
CA THR A 145 9.79 6.59 26.57
C THR A 145 8.70 5.52 26.52
N GLN A 146 8.92 4.40 27.19
CA GLN A 146 7.96 3.30 27.19
C GLN A 146 6.63 3.69 27.83
N GLN A 147 6.65 4.44 28.93
CA GLN A 147 5.43 4.92 29.59
C GLN A 147 4.68 5.93 28.73
N MET A 148 5.38 6.86 28.09
CA MET A 148 4.78 7.84 27.20
C MET A 148 4.00 7.16 26.07
N PHE A 149 4.63 6.25 25.31
CA PHE A 149 3.97 5.56 24.19
C PHE A 149 2.89 4.55 24.63
N LYS A 150 2.94 4.02 25.84
CA LYS A 150 1.82 3.29 26.46
C LYS A 150 0.66 4.22 26.81
N GLY A 151 0.95 5.49 27.08
CA GLY A 151 0.02 6.47 27.59
C GLY A 151 -0.73 7.29 26.55
N ILE A 152 -0.17 7.47 25.35
CA ILE A 152 -0.81 8.22 24.26
C ILE A 152 -2.22 7.65 24.00
N GLY A 153 -3.22 8.52 23.90
CA GLY A 153 -4.62 8.13 23.69
C GLY A 153 -5.30 7.54 24.93
N THR A 154 -4.69 7.65 26.11
CA THR A 154 -5.32 7.22 27.38
C THR A 154 -5.71 8.40 28.25
N ASN A 155 -6.48 8.15 29.32
CA ASN A 155 -6.90 9.17 30.29
C ASN A 155 -7.69 10.36 29.66
N GLY A 156 -8.21 10.19 28.44
CA GLY A 156 -8.93 11.26 27.73
C GLY A 156 -8.04 12.45 27.36
N GLU A 157 -6.75 12.22 27.17
CA GLU A 157 -5.86 13.26 26.66
C GLU A 157 -6.31 13.73 25.28
N THR A 158 -6.08 14.99 24.97
CA THR A 158 -6.47 15.62 23.72
C THR A 158 -5.28 16.25 22.99
N TRP A 159 -4.06 15.97 23.44
CA TRP A 159 -2.84 16.40 22.80
C TRP A 159 -2.63 15.71 21.45
N SER A 160 -2.83 14.39 21.39
CA SER A 160 -2.73 13.63 20.13
C SER A 160 -3.96 13.81 19.23
N ALA A 161 -5.01 14.45 19.70
CA ALA A 161 -6.25 14.61 18.94
C ALA A 161 -6.11 15.57 17.76
N ASP A 162 -5.12 16.44 17.75
CA ASP A 162 -4.82 17.34 16.61
C ASP A 162 -4.52 16.56 15.32
N LEU A 163 -3.96 15.36 15.45
CA LEU A 163 -3.69 14.46 14.34
C LEU A 163 -4.96 14.04 13.58
N THR A 164 -6.12 14.06 14.24
CA THR A 164 -7.39 13.58 13.64
C THR A 164 -7.89 14.45 12.48
N GLN A 165 -7.34 15.61 12.23
CA GLN A 165 -7.68 16.46 11.07
C GLN A 165 -6.97 16.02 9.76
N TRP A 166 -5.89 15.23 9.86
CA TRP A 166 -5.05 14.87 8.72
C TRP A 166 -5.49 13.56 8.06
N CYS A 167 -5.24 13.44 6.77
CA CYS A 167 -5.70 12.29 5.98
C CYS A 167 -4.82 12.04 4.74
N ASP A 168 -5.00 10.88 4.14
CA ASP A 168 -4.50 10.52 2.82
C ASP A 168 -5.55 9.78 1.98
N GLY A 169 -5.12 9.15 0.91
CA GLY A 169 -5.94 8.31 0.06
C GLY A 169 -6.27 8.90 -1.30
N PRO A 170 -6.91 8.10 -2.17
CA PRO A 170 -7.09 8.46 -3.59
C PRO A 170 -8.00 9.67 -3.83
N ASN A 171 -8.73 10.10 -2.80
CA ASN A 171 -9.64 11.25 -2.87
C ASN A 171 -9.02 12.54 -2.32
N VAL A 172 -7.77 12.49 -1.86
CA VAL A 172 -7.04 13.66 -1.38
C VAL A 172 -6.08 14.11 -2.46
N ALA A 173 -6.33 15.28 -3.03
CA ALA A 173 -5.47 15.83 -4.07
C ALA A 173 -4.19 16.43 -3.47
N ALA A 174 -3.05 16.29 -4.15
CA ALA A 174 -1.85 17.04 -3.79
C ALA A 174 -2.16 18.56 -3.77
N GLY A 175 -1.66 19.25 -2.75
CA GLY A 175 -1.97 20.66 -2.50
C GLY A 175 -3.29 20.91 -1.77
N ALA A 176 -4.04 19.87 -1.39
CA ALA A 176 -5.24 20.02 -0.56
C ALA A 176 -4.86 20.61 0.82
N VAL A 177 -5.62 21.56 1.30
CA VAL A 177 -5.44 22.21 2.62
C VAL A 177 -6.47 21.70 3.65
N SER A 178 -7.33 20.80 3.25
CA SER A 178 -8.33 20.13 4.10
C SER A 178 -8.68 18.77 3.51
N CYS A 179 -9.16 17.88 4.35
CA CYS A 179 -9.53 16.52 3.99
C CYS A 179 -10.98 16.43 3.52
N PRO A 180 -11.27 15.75 2.39
CA PRO A 180 -12.66 15.41 2.04
C PRO A 180 -13.21 14.34 2.99
N SER A 181 -14.53 14.31 3.18
CA SER A 181 -15.17 13.40 4.14
C SER A 181 -14.99 11.89 3.85
N ASN A 182 -14.56 11.54 2.65
CA ASN A 182 -14.30 10.16 2.23
C ASN A 182 -12.79 9.84 2.13
N ALA A 183 -11.95 10.61 2.80
CA ALA A 183 -10.51 10.36 2.91
C ALA A 183 -10.22 9.31 4.00
N ASN A 184 -8.98 8.81 4.00
CA ASN A 184 -8.46 7.98 5.07
C ASN A 184 -7.89 8.89 6.16
N PHE A 185 -8.64 9.17 7.18
CA PHE A 185 -8.19 10.02 8.28
C PHE A 185 -7.30 9.27 9.27
N ILE A 186 -6.42 10.01 9.95
CA ILE A 186 -5.72 9.51 11.13
C ILE A 186 -6.75 9.34 12.24
N PRO A 187 -6.97 8.12 12.77
CA PRO A 187 -7.88 7.93 13.90
C PRO A 187 -7.28 8.45 15.19
N TYR A 188 -8.11 8.84 16.16
CA TYR A 188 -7.61 9.07 17.52
C TYR A 188 -7.00 7.79 18.08
N GLN A 189 -5.78 7.88 18.62
CA GLN A 189 -4.92 6.76 18.99
C GLN A 189 -5.26 6.19 20.36
N SER A 190 -6.51 5.79 20.59
CA SER A 190 -6.96 5.31 21.91
C SER A 190 -6.24 4.03 22.37
N GLY A 191 -5.84 3.99 23.63
CA GLY A 191 -5.33 2.78 24.29
C GLY A 191 -3.82 2.55 24.24
N GLY A 192 -3.06 3.55 23.84
CA GLY A 192 -1.60 3.48 23.74
C GLY A 192 -1.13 2.99 22.36
N VAL A 193 0.08 3.36 21.98
CA VAL A 193 0.64 3.05 20.66
C VAL A 193 1.90 2.17 20.73
N LEU A 194 2.42 1.87 21.94
CA LEU A 194 3.60 1.02 22.09
C LEU A 194 3.29 -0.43 21.71
N SER A 195 3.94 -0.92 20.65
CA SER A 195 3.74 -2.27 20.10
C SER A 195 4.89 -3.23 20.38
N GLY A 196 6.10 -2.72 20.65
CA GLY A 196 7.24 -3.57 20.97
C GLY A 196 8.43 -2.80 21.48
N VAL A 197 9.31 -3.51 22.19
CA VAL A 197 10.57 -2.99 22.70
C VAL A 197 11.66 -4.00 22.41
N TRP A 198 12.73 -3.57 21.77
CA TRP A 198 13.90 -4.38 21.49
C TRP A 198 15.16 -3.70 22.01
N TYR A 199 15.99 -4.45 22.69
CA TYR A 199 17.37 -4.08 22.99
C TYR A 199 18.27 -4.79 22.00
N ASP A 200 18.73 -4.07 20.96
CA ASP A 200 19.80 -4.63 20.14
C ASP A 200 21.14 -4.46 20.83
N ASN A 201 21.54 -5.50 21.52
CA ASN A 201 22.82 -5.63 22.20
C ASN A 201 23.78 -6.56 21.45
N SER A 202 23.55 -6.81 20.19
CA SER A 202 24.42 -7.67 19.34
C SER A 202 25.81 -7.07 19.15
N ALA A 203 25.90 -5.74 19.11
CA ALA A 203 27.14 -4.97 18.98
C ALA A 203 26.99 -3.59 19.67
N ALA A 204 28.10 -2.87 19.79
CA ALA A 204 28.04 -1.46 20.09
C ALA A 204 27.48 -0.69 18.90
N SER A 205 26.55 0.25 19.12
CA SER A 205 26.13 1.19 18.08
C SER A 205 27.33 2.06 17.64
N PRO A 206 27.41 2.48 16.37
CA PRO A 206 28.44 3.42 15.93
C PRO A 206 28.41 4.70 16.77
N ALA A 207 29.57 5.23 17.15
CA ALA A 207 29.65 6.48 17.89
C ALA A 207 29.03 7.66 17.12
N GLN A 208 29.07 7.59 15.79
CA GLN A 208 28.42 8.52 14.85
C GLN A 208 27.72 7.67 13.77
N ALA A 209 26.60 7.04 14.11
CA ALA A 209 25.79 6.31 13.12
C ALA A 209 25.29 7.29 12.06
N SER A 210 25.46 6.99 10.79
CA SER A 210 24.86 7.76 9.70
C SER A 210 23.35 7.52 9.60
N GLY A 211 22.62 8.41 8.92
CA GLY A 211 21.20 8.20 8.63
C GLY A 211 20.93 6.84 7.94
N HIS A 212 21.77 6.44 6.99
CA HIS A 212 21.75 5.10 6.39
C HIS A 212 21.85 3.97 7.41
N GLN A 213 22.80 4.07 8.35
CA GLN A 213 22.98 3.02 9.37
C GLN A 213 21.78 2.94 10.32
N LEU A 214 21.17 4.07 10.65
CA LEU A 214 19.93 4.11 11.43
C LEU A 214 18.75 3.51 10.65
N GLY A 215 18.65 3.79 9.35
CA GLY A 215 17.67 3.18 8.46
C GLY A 215 17.86 1.67 8.33
N VAL A 216 19.09 1.19 8.25
CA VAL A 216 19.40 -0.26 8.28
C VAL A 216 18.96 -0.89 9.59
N GLU A 217 19.19 -0.19 10.72
CA GLU A 217 18.72 -0.68 12.03
C GLU A 217 17.19 -0.73 12.13
N ALA A 218 16.49 0.24 11.52
CA ALA A 218 15.03 0.19 11.44
C ALA A 218 14.53 -1.01 10.61
N VAL A 219 15.22 -1.36 9.51
CA VAL A 219 14.91 -2.56 8.72
C VAL A 219 15.18 -3.84 9.52
N ASN A 220 16.26 -3.89 10.30
CA ASN A 220 16.56 -5.00 11.21
C ASN A 220 15.47 -5.14 12.28
N ALA A 221 15.00 -4.01 12.82
CA ALA A 221 13.89 -3.99 13.80
C ALA A 221 12.59 -4.52 13.19
N ALA A 222 12.25 -4.15 11.95
CA ALA A 222 11.10 -4.70 11.26
C ALA A 222 11.18 -6.22 11.16
N ALA A 223 12.35 -6.76 10.81
CA ALA A 223 12.60 -8.21 10.83
C ALA A 223 12.48 -8.82 12.22
N HIS A 224 13.06 -8.18 13.24
CA HIS A 224 13.03 -8.64 14.63
C HIS A 224 11.61 -8.78 15.15
N PHE A 225 10.74 -7.80 14.88
CA PHE A 225 9.33 -7.81 15.30
C PHE A 225 8.42 -8.63 14.38
N GLY A 226 8.93 -9.21 13.31
CA GLY A 226 8.16 -10.01 12.35
C GLY A 226 7.32 -9.18 11.38
N ASN A 227 7.57 -7.88 11.25
CA ASN A 227 6.92 -6.99 10.30
C ASN A 227 7.59 -7.10 8.92
N THR A 228 7.43 -8.24 8.27
CA THR A 228 8.18 -8.61 7.06
C THR A 228 7.40 -8.38 5.75
N THR A 229 6.41 -7.50 5.76
CA THR A 229 5.63 -7.12 4.58
C THR A 229 5.33 -5.62 4.59
N ALA A 230 5.11 -5.01 3.42
CA ALA A 230 4.69 -3.62 3.30
C ALA A 230 3.40 -3.34 4.13
N ALA A 231 2.43 -4.26 4.10
CA ALA A 231 1.20 -4.11 4.87
C ALA A 231 1.41 -4.12 6.39
N SER A 232 2.37 -4.90 6.91
CA SER A 232 2.68 -4.91 8.35
C SER A 232 3.39 -3.63 8.80
N ASN A 233 4.10 -2.96 7.88
CA ASN A 233 4.81 -1.71 8.13
C ASN A 233 3.97 -0.44 7.84
N ARG A 234 2.78 -0.57 7.24
CA ARG A 234 1.95 0.58 6.83
C ARG A 234 1.63 1.55 7.96
N ASP A 235 1.44 1.05 9.20
CA ASP A 235 1.19 1.85 10.39
C ASP A 235 2.24 1.59 11.47
N ALA A 236 3.43 1.12 11.08
CA ALA A 236 4.54 0.86 12.00
C ALA A 236 5.53 2.02 11.99
N TYR A 237 6.08 2.32 13.16
CA TYR A 237 7.07 3.34 13.38
C TYR A 237 8.20 2.82 14.28
N TYR A 238 9.44 2.92 13.80
CA TYR A 238 10.61 2.40 14.50
C TYR A 238 11.46 3.53 15.04
N ILE A 239 11.48 3.69 16.36
CA ILE A 239 12.27 4.74 17.02
C ILE A 239 13.63 4.15 17.39
N ILE A 240 14.68 4.61 16.70
CA ILE A 240 16.05 4.21 16.96
C ILE A 240 16.64 5.08 18.07
N LEU A 241 16.67 4.51 19.28
CA LEU A 241 17.12 5.17 20.51
C LEU A 241 18.63 4.97 20.66
N SER A 242 19.40 6.01 20.44
CA SER A 242 20.87 5.98 20.58
C SER A 242 21.29 6.22 22.03
N PRO A 243 22.32 5.53 22.54
CA PRO A 243 22.72 5.62 23.94
C PRO A 243 23.49 6.92 24.26
N HIS A 244 23.52 7.27 25.55
CA HIS A 244 24.36 8.34 26.10
C HIS A 244 25.79 8.28 25.57
N GLY A 245 26.35 9.45 25.24
CA GLY A 245 27.74 9.63 24.78
C GLY A 245 27.97 9.27 23.29
N THR A 246 26.91 8.98 22.52
CA THR A 246 27.00 8.86 21.05
C THR A 246 26.52 10.13 20.34
N ASN A 247 26.93 10.31 19.08
CA ASN A 247 26.57 11.46 18.25
C ASN A 247 25.97 11.00 16.91
N PRO A 248 24.81 10.27 16.94
CA PRO A 248 24.22 9.73 15.70
C PRO A 248 23.87 10.87 14.75
N ASP A 249 24.26 10.71 13.49
CA ASP A 249 24.05 11.63 12.37
C ASP A 249 24.46 13.07 12.69
N ASP A 250 25.51 13.22 13.50
CA ASP A 250 26.13 14.51 13.88
C ASP A 250 25.17 15.51 14.60
N TYR A 251 24.20 14.96 15.38
CA TYR A 251 23.19 15.81 16.06
C TYR A 251 23.79 16.85 17.02
N GLN A 252 25.02 16.63 17.50
CA GLN A 252 25.73 17.55 18.40
C GLN A 252 26.51 18.65 17.66
N ASN A 253 26.34 18.77 16.35
CA ASN A 253 27.03 19.81 15.58
C ASN A 253 26.67 21.20 16.09
N PRO A 254 27.65 22.05 16.44
CA PRO A 254 27.36 23.35 17.04
C PRO A 254 26.66 24.33 16.08
N THR A 255 26.72 24.11 14.78
CA THR A 255 26.14 25.01 13.75
C THR A 255 24.84 24.43 13.21
N THR A 256 24.80 23.12 12.96
CA THR A 256 23.75 22.43 12.24
C THR A 256 23.06 21.36 13.08
N GLY A 257 23.35 21.32 14.39
CA GLY A 257 22.81 20.33 15.30
C GLY A 257 21.30 20.45 15.50
N TYR A 258 20.72 19.33 15.87
CA TYR A 258 19.29 19.14 16.09
C TYR A 258 19.08 18.26 17.33
N CYS A 259 17.82 17.95 17.68
CA CYS A 259 17.52 17.17 18.86
C CYS A 259 16.93 15.78 18.53
N ALA A 260 16.27 15.65 17.40
CA ALA A 260 15.75 14.41 16.80
C ALA A 260 15.38 14.68 15.33
N TRP A 261 15.04 13.65 14.57
CA TRP A 261 14.41 13.72 13.25
C TRP A 261 13.71 12.37 12.93
N HIS A 262 12.73 12.41 12.02
CA HIS A 262 12.14 11.20 11.45
C HIS A 262 12.33 11.14 9.92
N ASP A 263 12.21 9.94 9.36
CA ASP A 263 12.36 9.70 7.92
C ASP A 263 11.86 8.28 7.58
N TRP A 264 12.03 7.90 6.35
CA TRP A 264 11.80 6.54 5.89
C TRP A 264 13.05 5.94 5.24
N ASN A 265 13.15 4.61 5.20
CA ASN A 265 14.35 3.92 4.73
C ASN A 265 14.72 4.22 3.27
N GLY A 266 13.75 4.58 2.43
CA GLY A 266 13.95 4.84 0.99
C GLY A 266 14.45 6.24 0.67
N ASP A 267 14.52 7.15 1.63
CA ASP A 267 14.99 8.51 1.37
C ASP A 267 16.48 8.52 0.98
N THR A 268 16.74 9.05 -0.22
CA THR A 268 18.10 9.17 -0.78
C THR A 268 18.91 10.30 -0.13
N THR A 269 18.27 11.18 0.63
CA THR A 269 18.93 12.28 1.35
C THR A 269 19.52 11.86 2.68
N LEU A 270 19.20 10.65 3.18
CA LEU A 270 19.85 10.08 4.36
C LEU A 270 21.38 10.13 4.22
N THR A 271 22.09 10.53 5.26
CA THR A 271 23.57 10.52 5.28
C THR A 271 24.06 9.08 5.02
N GLY A 272 24.75 8.89 3.92
CA GLY A 272 25.13 7.55 3.45
C GLY A 272 24.13 6.91 2.50
N GLY A 273 23.04 7.58 2.14
CA GLY A 273 22.03 7.16 1.18
C GLY A 273 20.92 6.28 1.78
N ALA A 274 19.94 5.94 0.96
CA ALA A 274 18.81 5.11 1.34
C ALA A 274 19.22 3.73 1.85
N ALA A 275 18.46 3.18 2.80
CA ALA A 275 18.62 1.81 3.29
C ALA A 275 17.64 0.89 2.57
N SER A 276 18.15 -0.16 1.93
CA SER A 276 17.30 -1.15 1.25
C SER A 276 16.44 -1.94 2.23
N SER A 277 15.16 -2.11 1.91
CA SER A 277 14.24 -2.94 2.69
C SER A 277 13.54 -3.96 1.78
N PRO A 278 13.52 -5.26 2.14
CA PRO A 278 12.68 -6.24 1.46
C PRO A 278 11.23 -6.26 2.00
N TYR A 279 10.91 -5.39 2.96
CA TYR A 279 9.66 -5.40 3.71
C TYR A 279 8.74 -4.20 3.37
N GLY A 280 9.05 -3.47 2.31
CA GLY A 280 8.41 -2.21 1.93
C GLY A 280 9.01 -1.02 2.67
N ASP A 281 8.27 0.08 2.71
CA ASP A 281 8.70 1.31 3.35
C ASP A 281 8.70 1.16 4.87
N ILE A 282 9.76 1.63 5.49
CA ILE A 282 9.99 1.57 6.94
C ILE A 282 10.13 3.00 7.45
N ALA A 283 9.10 3.51 8.09
CA ALA A 283 9.14 4.79 8.77
C ALA A 283 9.93 4.66 10.08
N PHE A 284 10.88 5.55 10.30
CA PHE A 284 11.73 5.50 11.49
C PHE A 284 12.17 6.89 11.94
N SER A 285 12.68 6.98 13.17
CA SER A 285 13.31 8.20 13.67
C SER A 285 14.68 7.94 14.26
N ASN A 286 15.51 8.95 14.20
CA ASN A 286 16.71 9.09 15.00
C ASN A 286 16.36 9.85 16.29
N GLN A 287 16.34 9.13 17.40
CA GLN A 287 16.21 9.71 18.73
C GLN A 287 17.56 9.57 19.46
N PRO A 288 18.43 10.58 19.36
CA PRO A 288 19.65 10.65 20.17
C PRO A 288 19.31 10.67 21.67
N TYR A 289 20.29 10.34 22.51
CA TYR A 289 20.18 10.68 23.94
C TYR A 289 20.41 12.19 24.09
N ASN A 290 19.45 12.98 23.61
CA ASN A 290 19.58 14.42 23.47
C ASN A 290 19.66 15.19 24.80
N ILE A 291 19.46 14.51 25.92
CA ILE A 291 19.76 14.98 27.27
C ILE A 291 21.23 15.43 27.37
N ASP A 292 22.12 14.82 26.58
CA ASP A 292 23.55 15.19 26.50
C ASP A 292 23.78 16.63 26.00
N GLN A 293 22.81 17.21 25.28
CA GLN A 293 22.81 18.61 24.82
C GLN A 293 22.25 19.59 25.87
N GLY A 294 21.79 19.06 27.02
CA GLY A 294 21.26 19.86 28.09
C GLY A 294 20.13 20.80 27.65
N THR A 295 20.23 22.08 28.02
CA THR A 295 19.20 23.08 27.70
C THR A 295 19.06 23.35 26.21
N ASN A 296 20.04 23.00 25.37
CA ASN A 296 19.92 23.17 23.92
C ASN A 296 18.87 22.23 23.31
N CYS A 297 18.70 21.06 23.91
CA CYS A 297 17.59 20.15 23.55
C CYS A 297 16.55 20.07 24.68
N GLY A 298 16.25 21.18 25.32
CA GLY A 298 15.07 21.39 26.16
C GLY A 298 15.11 20.81 27.55
N VAL A 299 16.27 20.43 28.10
CA VAL A 299 16.35 20.11 29.55
C VAL A 299 15.89 21.31 30.36
N GLY A 300 14.85 21.12 31.20
CA GLY A 300 14.27 22.19 32.02
C GLY A 300 13.38 23.16 31.27
N PHE A 301 12.85 22.79 30.12
CA PHE A 301 12.05 23.70 29.28
C PHE A 301 10.65 23.95 29.87
N VAL A 302 10.00 22.92 30.38
CA VAL A 302 8.65 22.97 30.99
C VAL A 302 8.73 22.91 32.50
N ASN A 303 9.57 22.05 33.06
CA ASN A 303 9.67 21.76 34.48
C ASN A 303 11.01 22.18 35.09
N SER A 304 11.09 22.27 36.43
CA SER A 304 12.32 22.53 37.15
C SER A 304 12.43 21.63 38.40
N PRO A 305 13.31 20.61 38.44
CA PRO A 305 14.12 20.14 37.30
C PRO A 305 13.24 19.46 36.26
N GLY A 306 13.63 19.55 34.99
CA GLY A 306 12.95 18.96 33.84
C GLY A 306 13.92 18.18 32.99
N THR A 307 14.63 17.21 33.59
CA THR A 307 15.73 16.48 32.89
C THR A 307 15.27 15.83 31.60
N LEU A 308 14.02 15.35 31.56
CA LEU A 308 13.45 14.66 30.42
C LEU A 308 12.54 15.53 29.53
N ASP A 309 12.31 16.81 29.89
CA ASP A 309 11.34 17.65 29.19
C ASP A 309 11.60 17.67 27.67
N GLY A 310 12.79 18.05 27.26
CA GLY A 310 13.13 18.09 25.83
C GLY A 310 13.19 16.71 25.20
N TYR A 311 13.54 15.68 25.96
CA TYR A 311 13.60 14.32 25.45
C TYR A 311 12.20 13.79 25.09
N THR A 312 11.20 13.98 25.97
CA THR A 312 9.82 13.57 25.68
C THR A 312 9.17 14.47 24.65
N MET A 313 9.44 15.79 24.67
CA MET A 313 8.96 16.72 23.65
C MET A 313 9.43 16.33 22.24
N THR A 314 10.68 15.92 22.07
CA THR A 314 11.19 15.50 20.76
C THR A 314 10.66 14.15 20.33
N LEU A 315 10.45 13.21 21.26
CA LEU A 315 9.77 11.94 20.96
C LEU A 315 8.33 12.17 20.46
N GLY A 316 7.61 13.06 21.10
CA GLY A 316 6.24 13.43 20.74
C GLY A 316 6.18 14.19 19.42
N HIS A 317 7.13 15.09 19.17
CA HIS A 317 7.29 15.83 17.94
C HIS A 317 7.43 14.91 16.74
N GLU A 318 8.46 14.06 16.74
CA GLU A 318 8.74 13.14 15.64
C GLU A 318 7.60 12.12 15.42
N TRP A 319 6.92 11.71 16.50
CA TRP A 319 5.78 10.83 16.37
C TRP A 319 4.58 11.53 15.70
N GLN A 320 4.28 12.79 16.08
CA GLN A 320 3.18 13.54 15.45
C GLN A 320 3.45 13.82 13.97
N GLU A 321 4.67 14.17 13.62
CA GLU A 321 5.08 14.41 12.24
C GLU A 321 5.02 13.15 11.42
N MET A 322 5.62 12.06 11.88
CA MET A 322 5.53 10.76 11.22
C MET A 322 4.07 10.31 11.02
N MET A 323 3.17 10.62 11.94
CA MET A 323 1.74 10.32 11.78
C MET A 323 1.13 11.10 10.62
N SER A 324 1.47 12.38 10.45
CA SER A 324 0.91 13.27 9.43
C SER A 324 1.73 13.31 8.13
N ASP A 325 2.97 12.79 8.14
CA ASP A 325 3.87 12.68 6.98
C ASP A 325 4.77 11.44 7.11
N GLN A 326 4.18 10.25 6.98
CA GLN A 326 4.86 8.97 7.22
C GLN A 326 6.07 8.75 6.32
N ASN A 327 5.96 9.08 5.05
CA ASN A 327 7.05 9.12 4.09
C ASN A 327 7.27 10.59 3.74
N PRO A 328 8.25 11.28 4.36
CA PRO A 328 8.40 12.72 4.29
C PRO A 328 8.32 13.33 2.89
N ALA A 329 7.70 14.50 2.82
CA ALA A 329 7.20 15.19 1.64
C ALA A 329 5.99 14.56 0.94
N GLY A 330 5.46 13.44 1.44
CA GLY A 330 4.24 12.81 0.92
C GLY A 330 2.98 13.21 1.69
N GLY A 331 3.10 13.55 2.96
CA GLY A 331 1.99 13.94 3.83
C GLY A 331 1.77 15.45 3.89
N TRP A 332 1.56 15.96 5.10
CA TRP A 332 1.14 17.35 5.34
C TRP A 332 2.31 18.24 5.76
N THR A 333 2.78 19.05 4.83
CA THR A 333 3.89 19.98 5.02
C THR A 333 3.51 21.39 4.56
N ASN A 334 4.30 22.40 4.96
CA ASN A 334 4.11 23.77 4.54
C ASN A 334 4.61 23.97 3.11
N HIS A 335 3.72 24.24 2.18
CA HIS A 335 4.03 24.54 0.78
C HIS A 335 3.76 26.01 0.41
N VAL A 336 3.68 26.91 1.39
CA VAL A 336 3.45 28.34 1.10
C VAL A 336 4.63 28.92 0.36
N SER A 337 4.44 29.25 -0.91
CA SER A 337 5.49 29.80 -1.78
C SER A 337 6.08 31.08 -1.20
N GLY A 338 7.41 31.13 -1.10
CA GLY A 338 8.14 32.28 -0.52
C GLY A 338 8.12 32.34 1.01
N SER A 339 7.45 31.39 1.69
CA SER A 339 7.56 31.22 3.13
C SER A 339 8.91 30.59 3.48
N SER A 340 9.54 31.11 4.52
CA SER A 340 10.71 30.46 5.13
C SER A 340 10.37 29.19 5.90
N TYR A 341 9.10 28.92 6.10
CA TYR A 341 8.57 27.69 6.68
C TYR A 341 8.25 26.62 5.64
N ASN A 342 8.49 26.90 4.36
CA ASN A 342 8.27 25.91 3.29
C ASN A 342 9.07 24.64 3.55
N GLY A 343 8.38 23.50 3.62
CA GLY A 343 8.93 22.19 3.95
C GLY A 343 8.85 21.82 5.43
N GLN A 344 8.39 22.72 6.30
CA GLN A 344 8.13 22.37 7.70
C GLN A 344 6.84 21.58 7.89
N GLU A 345 6.82 20.78 8.93
CA GLU A 345 5.72 19.90 9.30
C GLU A 345 4.89 20.46 10.46
N ASN A 346 3.92 19.71 10.92
CA ASN A 346 2.96 20.19 11.93
C ASN A 346 3.64 20.56 13.28
N SER A 347 4.62 19.79 13.72
CA SER A 347 5.29 20.03 14.99
C SER A 347 6.41 21.05 14.89
N ASP A 348 7.09 21.13 13.73
CA ASP A 348 8.10 22.12 13.40
C ASP A 348 7.60 23.55 13.56
N GLU A 349 6.39 23.85 13.03
CA GLU A 349 5.80 25.18 13.10
C GLU A 349 5.51 25.63 14.53
N CYS A 350 5.45 24.69 15.47
CA CYS A 350 5.16 24.92 16.90
C CYS A 350 6.35 24.65 17.82
N ALA A 351 7.53 24.39 17.26
CA ALA A 351 8.70 24.03 18.04
C ALA A 351 9.09 25.12 19.04
N TRP A 352 9.40 24.72 20.26
CA TRP A 352 9.97 25.55 21.32
C TRP A 352 9.13 26.78 21.72
N ILE A 353 7.79 26.74 21.55
CA ILE A 353 6.93 27.78 22.12
C ILE A 353 6.93 27.60 23.65
N ARG A 354 7.26 28.68 24.37
CA ARG A 354 7.46 28.62 25.82
C ARG A 354 6.16 28.30 26.56
N PRO A 355 6.25 27.54 27.68
CA PRO A 355 5.11 27.30 28.57
C PRO A 355 4.41 28.60 28.97
N GLY A 356 3.07 28.56 29.04
CA GLY A 356 2.24 29.72 29.37
C GLY A 356 1.93 30.66 28.19
N SER A 357 2.53 30.46 27.02
CA SER A 357 2.15 31.13 25.79
C SER A 357 1.02 30.35 25.09
N THR A 358 0.27 31.00 24.20
CA THR A 358 -0.70 30.30 23.33
C THR A 358 0.05 29.27 22.47
N GLY A 359 -0.40 28.02 22.48
CA GLY A 359 0.28 26.90 21.83
C GLY A 359 1.64 26.55 22.47
N GLY A 360 1.91 26.99 23.69
CA GLY A 360 3.14 26.68 24.38
C GLY A 360 3.21 25.25 24.90
N ALA A 361 4.43 24.73 25.03
CA ALA A 361 4.69 23.43 25.63
C ALA A 361 4.07 23.30 27.02
N ALA A 362 3.57 22.12 27.34
CA ALA A 362 2.91 21.86 28.61
C ALA A 362 3.09 20.40 29.05
N ASN A 363 2.77 20.15 30.32
CA ASN A 363 2.68 18.79 30.83
C ASN A 363 1.37 18.13 30.40
N ILE A 364 1.44 17.00 29.72
CA ILE A 364 0.30 16.18 29.30
C ILE A 364 0.22 14.96 30.23
N SER A 365 -0.96 14.74 30.81
CA SER A 365 -1.21 13.60 31.70
C SER A 365 -1.77 12.40 30.91
N PHE A 366 -1.05 11.31 30.92
CA PHE A 366 -1.49 10.01 30.42
C PHE A 366 -1.98 9.08 31.55
N GLY A 367 -2.54 9.65 32.63
CA GLY A 367 -3.11 8.92 33.75
C GLY A 367 -2.09 8.08 34.48
N SER A 368 -2.32 6.77 34.61
CA SER A 368 -1.43 5.85 35.31
C SER A 368 -0.06 5.67 34.62
N TYR A 369 0.09 6.10 33.37
CA TYR A 369 1.37 6.03 32.67
C TYR A 369 2.29 7.22 32.94
N GLY A 370 1.77 8.28 33.55
CA GLY A 370 2.57 9.43 33.98
C GLY A 370 2.15 10.74 33.30
N THR A 371 2.98 11.76 33.56
CA THR A 371 2.81 13.09 32.97
C THR A 371 4.13 13.48 32.32
N PHE A 372 4.07 13.89 31.06
CA PHE A 372 5.24 14.20 30.24
C PHE A 372 5.12 15.60 29.67
N ALA A 373 6.27 16.26 29.53
CA ALA A 373 6.36 17.52 28.84
C ALA A 373 6.21 17.28 27.34
N GLU A 374 5.26 17.97 26.70
CA GLU A 374 4.99 17.88 25.28
C GLU A 374 4.90 19.28 24.66
N GLN A 375 5.18 19.40 23.38
CA GLN A 375 4.93 20.58 22.61
C GLN A 375 3.58 20.52 21.88
N ALA A 376 3.10 21.69 21.41
CA ALA A 376 1.96 21.79 20.51
C ALA A 376 2.32 21.36 19.09
N SER A 377 1.32 21.01 18.31
CA SER A 377 1.40 20.87 16.85
C SER A 377 0.52 21.91 16.14
N TRP A 378 0.81 22.17 14.87
CA TRP A 378 0.02 23.07 14.04
C TRP A 378 -1.30 22.42 13.64
N SER A 379 -2.36 23.20 13.74
CA SER A 379 -3.70 22.82 13.34
C SER A 379 -4.21 23.75 12.23
N ASN A 380 -4.55 23.17 11.07
CA ASN A 380 -5.13 23.94 9.97
C ASN A 380 -6.57 24.40 10.27
N ASP A 381 -7.33 23.66 11.05
CA ASP A 381 -8.72 24.02 11.36
C ASP A 381 -8.83 25.12 12.41
N THR A 382 -7.87 25.25 13.31
CA THR A 382 -7.77 26.35 14.26
C THR A 382 -6.82 27.48 13.83
N ASN A 383 -6.02 27.24 12.78
CA ASN A 383 -4.96 28.15 12.27
C ASN A 383 -4.00 28.60 13.37
N SER A 384 -3.58 27.67 14.21
CA SER A 384 -2.72 27.95 15.36
C SER A 384 -2.03 26.70 15.87
N CYS A 385 -0.93 26.91 16.61
CA CYS A 385 -0.36 25.83 17.41
C CYS A 385 -1.30 25.47 18.55
N ALA A 386 -1.65 24.20 18.67
CA ALA A 386 -2.57 23.65 19.66
C ALA A 386 -1.90 22.60 20.52
N ILE A 387 -1.87 22.81 21.84
CA ILE A 387 -1.40 21.80 22.82
C ILE A 387 -2.51 20.78 23.16
N SER A 388 -3.71 21.07 22.76
CA SER A 388 -4.89 20.20 22.87
C SER A 388 -5.88 20.54 21.78
N HIS A 389 -6.54 19.54 21.25
CA HIS A 389 -7.51 19.68 20.17
C HIS A 389 -8.72 18.79 20.40
N ALA A 390 -9.86 19.17 19.87
CA ALA A 390 -11.03 18.29 19.90
C ALA A 390 -10.78 17.05 19.01
N ILE A 391 -11.21 15.89 19.47
CA ILE A 391 -11.20 14.69 18.62
C ILE A 391 -12.21 14.91 17.48
N LEU A 392 -11.73 14.93 16.23
CA LEU A 392 -12.58 15.03 15.08
C LEU A 392 -13.07 13.64 14.68
N ASN A 393 -14.37 13.44 14.79
CA ASN A 393 -15.03 12.22 14.35
C ASN A 393 -15.45 12.38 12.89
N HIS A 394 -14.67 11.87 11.97
CA HIS A 394 -14.91 11.98 10.53
C HIS A 394 -15.95 11.01 9.97
N GLY A 395 -16.76 10.45 10.81
CA GLY A 395 -17.65 9.36 10.45
C GLY A 395 -16.86 8.05 10.38
N ASN A 396 -17.36 7.10 11.14
CA ASN A 396 -16.78 5.77 11.18
C ASN A 396 -16.89 5.11 9.80
N THR A 397 -15.78 4.64 9.22
CA THR A 397 -15.76 3.98 7.91
C THR A 397 -15.48 2.51 8.08
N VAL A 398 -16.47 1.70 7.75
CA VAL A 398 -16.30 0.25 7.65
C VAL A 398 -15.94 -0.11 6.21
N THR A 399 -14.84 -0.81 6.00
CA THR A 399 -14.38 -1.27 4.68
C THR A 399 -14.46 -2.78 4.60
N VAL A 400 -15.12 -3.32 3.57
CA VAL A 400 -15.16 -4.77 3.28
C VAL A 400 -14.27 -5.06 2.08
N THR A 401 -13.27 -5.90 2.28
CA THR A 401 -12.36 -6.32 1.20
C THR A 401 -13.11 -7.20 0.20
N ASN A 402 -13.03 -6.87 -1.09
CA ASN A 402 -13.65 -7.69 -2.13
C ASN A 402 -12.87 -9.01 -2.28
N PRO A 403 -13.52 -10.18 -2.06
CA PRO A 403 -12.84 -11.47 -2.16
C PRO A 403 -12.62 -11.94 -3.61
N GLY A 404 -13.02 -11.14 -4.61
CA GLY A 404 -13.04 -11.55 -6.02
C GLY A 404 -14.17 -12.51 -6.35
N SER A 405 -14.28 -12.89 -7.62
CA SER A 405 -15.26 -13.87 -8.09
C SER A 405 -15.03 -15.24 -7.47
N GLN A 406 -16.10 -15.90 -7.02
CA GLN A 406 -16.07 -17.22 -6.41
C GLN A 406 -16.71 -18.26 -7.33
N SER A 407 -16.28 -19.51 -7.20
CA SER A 407 -16.89 -20.64 -7.92
C SER A 407 -16.98 -21.87 -7.02
N GLY A 408 -18.00 -22.70 -7.24
CA GLY A 408 -18.23 -23.92 -6.50
C GLY A 408 -19.04 -24.93 -7.29
N THR A 409 -19.39 -26.03 -6.61
CA THR A 409 -20.18 -27.13 -7.17
C THR A 409 -21.32 -27.45 -6.24
N VAL A 410 -22.53 -27.56 -6.77
CA VAL A 410 -23.73 -27.97 -6.04
C VAL A 410 -23.46 -29.29 -5.31
N GLY A 411 -23.79 -29.35 -4.02
CA GLY A 411 -23.56 -30.51 -3.16
C GLY A 411 -22.17 -30.62 -2.54
N THR A 412 -21.24 -29.70 -2.88
CA THR A 412 -19.91 -29.60 -2.26
C THR A 412 -19.90 -28.47 -1.24
N ALA A 413 -19.38 -28.71 -0.03
CA ALA A 413 -19.31 -27.70 1.00
C ALA A 413 -18.39 -26.53 0.59
N ALA A 414 -18.87 -25.30 0.73
CA ALA A 414 -18.12 -24.08 0.50
C ALA A 414 -17.73 -23.39 1.83
N SER A 415 -16.60 -22.68 1.82
CA SER A 415 -16.10 -21.91 2.96
C SER A 415 -15.32 -20.70 2.45
N LEU A 416 -15.78 -19.48 2.74
CA LEU A 416 -15.14 -18.23 2.35
C LEU A 416 -15.13 -17.27 3.54
N GLN A 417 -13.95 -16.88 4.01
CA GLN A 417 -13.81 -15.86 5.05
C GLN A 417 -13.84 -14.48 4.43
N ILE A 418 -14.79 -13.64 4.85
CA ILE A 418 -14.82 -12.23 4.50
C ILE A 418 -13.91 -11.47 5.46
N SER A 419 -13.09 -10.59 4.91
CA SER A 419 -12.26 -9.65 5.65
C SER A 419 -12.90 -8.26 5.60
N ALA A 420 -13.01 -7.62 6.75
CA ALA A 420 -13.44 -6.23 6.86
C ALA A 420 -12.63 -5.52 7.94
N SER A 421 -12.46 -4.22 7.80
CA SER A 421 -11.81 -3.33 8.76
C SER A 421 -12.72 -2.17 9.10
N ASP A 422 -12.50 -1.63 10.29
CA ASP A 422 -13.19 -0.45 10.79
C ASP A 422 -12.14 0.61 11.12
N SER A 423 -12.37 1.85 10.72
CA SER A 423 -11.47 2.96 11.02
C SER A 423 -11.55 3.38 12.49
N ALA A 424 -12.64 3.06 13.19
CA ALA A 424 -12.77 3.31 14.62
C ALA A 424 -12.26 2.13 15.44
N THR A 425 -11.40 2.42 16.40
CA THR A 425 -10.85 1.42 17.32
C THR A 425 -11.88 0.94 18.33
N GLY A 426 -11.77 -0.32 18.75
CA GLY A 426 -12.64 -0.89 19.78
C GLY A 426 -14.05 -1.25 19.31
N GLN A 427 -14.37 -1.10 18.04
CA GLN A 427 -15.65 -1.51 17.46
C GLN A 427 -15.67 -3.02 17.17
N THR A 428 -16.86 -3.59 17.22
CA THR A 428 -17.10 -4.97 16.82
C THR A 428 -17.92 -4.98 15.53
N LEU A 429 -17.45 -5.70 14.52
CA LEU A 429 -18.14 -5.84 13.26
C LEU A 429 -19.17 -6.96 13.28
N THR A 430 -20.34 -6.71 12.72
CA THR A 430 -21.35 -7.70 12.39
C THR A 430 -21.54 -7.78 10.89
N TYR A 431 -21.76 -8.98 10.37
CA TYR A 431 -21.79 -9.26 8.93
C TYR A 431 -23.16 -9.71 8.48
N SER A 432 -23.56 -9.26 7.31
CA SER A 432 -24.73 -9.73 6.59
C SER A 432 -24.41 -9.93 5.12
N ALA A 433 -25.16 -10.78 4.45
CA ALA A 433 -25.02 -10.98 3.00
C ALA A 433 -26.39 -11.13 2.34
N THR A 434 -26.49 -10.62 1.12
CA THR A 434 -27.63 -10.81 0.23
C THR A 434 -27.17 -11.44 -1.07
N GLY A 435 -28.06 -12.16 -1.74
CA GLY A 435 -27.75 -12.78 -3.03
C GLY A 435 -26.82 -14.00 -2.94
N LEU A 436 -26.61 -14.61 -1.77
CA LEU A 436 -25.86 -15.85 -1.64
C LEU A 436 -26.53 -16.97 -2.43
N PRO A 437 -25.76 -17.89 -3.04
CA PRO A 437 -26.28 -19.13 -3.58
C PRO A 437 -27.12 -19.89 -2.54
N ALA A 438 -28.22 -20.51 -2.98
CA ALA A 438 -29.09 -21.28 -2.11
C ALA A 438 -28.29 -22.40 -1.39
N GLY A 439 -28.43 -22.47 -0.07
CA GLY A 439 -27.68 -23.39 0.78
C GLY A 439 -26.42 -22.82 1.43
N LEU A 440 -26.03 -21.58 1.08
CA LEU A 440 -24.98 -20.83 1.77
C LEU A 440 -25.56 -19.81 2.74
N SER A 441 -24.85 -19.55 3.81
CA SER A 441 -25.17 -18.51 4.78
C SER A 441 -23.89 -17.84 5.30
N ILE A 442 -23.99 -16.61 5.78
CA ILE A 442 -22.90 -15.90 6.45
C ILE A 442 -23.09 -15.96 7.96
N ASN A 443 -22.02 -16.21 8.69
CA ASN A 443 -22.02 -16.08 10.15
C ASN A 443 -21.88 -14.59 10.51
N SER A 444 -22.86 -14.06 11.22
CA SER A 444 -22.95 -12.64 11.53
C SER A 444 -21.83 -12.10 12.43
N SER A 445 -21.17 -12.95 13.22
CA SER A 445 -20.12 -12.52 14.13
C SER A 445 -18.71 -12.68 13.53
N THR A 446 -18.52 -13.65 12.64
CA THR A 446 -17.19 -13.98 12.11
C THR A 446 -17.00 -13.58 10.65
N GLY A 447 -18.08 -13.29 9.92
CA GLY A 447 -18.01 -13.03 8.47
C GLY A 447 -17.72 -14.28 7.63
N LEU A 448 -17.78 -15.49 8.21
CA LEU A 448 -17.57 -16.73 7.46
C LEU A 448 -18.82 -17.08 6.65
N ILE A 449 -18.70 -17.10 5.34
CA ILE A 449 -19.72 -17.67 4.45
C ILE A 449 -19.45 -19.17 4.34
N SER A 450 -20.46 -19.98 4.66
CA SER A 450 -20.34 -21.44 4.62
C SER A 450 -21.68 -22.11 4.32
N GLY A 451 -21.62 -23.39 3.97
CA GLY A 451 -22.78 -24.22 3.66
C GLY A 451 -22.54 -25.13 2.47
N THR A 452 -23.61 -25.71 1.96
CA THR A 452 -23.56 -26.58 0.78
C THR A 452 -24.55 -26.02 -0.25
N PRO A 453 -24.08 -25.53 -1.40
CA PRO A 453 -24.95 -25.00 -2.44
C PRO A 453 -25.95 -26.07 -2.93
N THR A 454 -27.22 -25.69 -3.10
CA THR A 454 -28.30 -26.59 -3.51
C THR A 454 -28.82 -26.36 -4.92
N ALA A 455 -28.41 -25.28 -5.57
CA ALA A 455 -28.82 -24.91 -6.93
C ALA A 455 -27.64 -24.36 -7.72
N SER A 456 -27.55 -24.71 -9.01
CA SER A 456 -26.56 -24.12 -9.93
C SER A 456 -27.03 -22.75 -10.44
N GLY A 457 -26.06 -21.91 -10.81
CA GLY A 457 -26.30 -20.58 -11.37
C GLY A 457 -25.23 -19.58 -10.91
N THR A 458 -25.30 -18.40 -11.48
CA THR A 458 -24.44 -17.27 -11.07
C THR A 458 -25.25 -16.31 -10.21
N SER A 459 -24.75 -16.04 -9.02
CA SER A 459 -25.34 -15.16 -8.02
C SER A 459 -24.50 -13.88 -7.92
N SER A 460 -25.14 -12.73 -7.83
CA SER A 460 -24.47 -11.48 -7.41
C SER A 460 -24.60 -11.37 -5.90
N VAL A 461 -23.50 -11.54 -5.19
CA VAL A 461 -23.45 -11.52 -3.73
C VAL A 461 -23.02 -10.13 -3.28
N THR A 462 -23.77 -9.54 -2.34
CA THR A 462 -23.37 -8.33 -1.63
C THR A 462 -23.18 -8.66 -0.17
N VAL A 463 -21.98 -8.40 0.36
CA VAL A 463 -21.68 -8.53 1.79
C VAL A 463 -21.60 -7.15 2.39
N THR A 464 -22.23 -6.96 3.54
CA THR A 464 -22.19 -5.73 4.34
C THR A 464 -21.64 -6.05 5.73
N ALA A 465 -20.65 -5.30 6.17
CA ALA A 465 -20.22 -5.26 7.55
C ALA A 465 -20.78 -4.00 8.22
N THR A 466 -21.24 -4.12 9.44
CA THR A 466 -21.81 -3.03 10.25
C THR A 466 -21.13 -3.04 11.63
N ASP A 467 -20.72 -1.90 12.09
CA ASP A 467 -20.13 -1.76 13.42
C ASP A 467 -21.16 -1.47 14.52
N THR A 468 -20.69 -1.33 15.76
CA THR A 468 -21.55 -1.03 16.92
C THR A 468 -22.12 0.39 16.90
N THR A 469 -21.60 1.31 16.08
CA THR A 469 -22.15 2.67 15.88
C THR A 469 -23.10 2.78 14.70
N SER A 470 -23.37 1.66 14.01
CA SER A 470 -24.20 1.57 12.81
C SER A 470 -23.54 2.13 11.53
N ALA A 471 -22.23 2.36 11.52
CA ALA A 471 -21.52 2.61 10.28
C ALA A 471 -21.41 1.30 9.46
N THR A 472 -21.51 1.41 8.14
CA THR A 472 -21.56 0.24 7.25
C THR A 472 -20.59 0.37 6.09
N GLY A 473 -19.96 -0.75 5.74
CA GLY A 473 -19.23 -0.91 4.49
C GLY A 473 -19.74 -2.12 3.74
N SER A 474 -19.68 -2.11 2.42
CA SER A 474 -20.15 -3.23 1.61
C SER A 474 -19.30 -3.45 0.37
N THR A 475 -19.29 -4.69 -0.10
CA THR A 475 -18.68 -5.08 -1.38
C THR A 475 -19.55 -6.07 -2.10
N SER A 476 -19.46 -6.11 -3.43
CA SER A 476 -20.21 -7.05 -4.26
C SER A 476 -19.25 -7.84 -5.15
N PHE A 477 -19.56 -9.12 -5.32
CA PHE A 477 -18.82 -10.05 -6.17
C PHE A 477 -19.75 -11.10 -6.76
N THR A 478 -19.29 -11.81 -7.77
CA THR A 478 -20.04 -12.92 -8.37
C THR A 478 -19.66 -14.24 -7.74
N TRP A 479 -20.68 -15.12 -7.56
CA TRP A 479 -20.49 -16.50 -7.13
C TRP A 479 -21.19 -17.42 -8.10
N THR A 480 -20.45 -18.32 -8.74
CA THR A 480 -21.00 -19.25 -9.74
C THR A 480 -20.96 -20.67 -9.19
N GLU A 481 -22.13 -21.30 -9.10
CA GLU A 481 -22.27 -22.72 -8.74
C GLU A 481 -22.61 -23.54 -9.97
N SER A 482 -21.80 -24.55 -10.22
CA SER A 482 -22.05 -25.54 -11.26
C SER A 482 -22.82 -26.74 -10.67
N THR A 483 -23.64 -27.40 -11.47
CA THR A 483 -24.33 -28.61 -11.01
C THR A 483 -23.33 -29.70 -10.63
N SER A 484 -23.54 -30.34 -9.49
CA SER A 484 -22.89 -31.63 -9.10
C SER A 484 -23.48 -32.82 -9.88
N GLY A 485 -24.05 -32.55 -11.01
CA GLY A 485 -24.63 -33.57 -11.87
C GLY A 485 -23.73 -33.84 -13.05
N GLY A 486 -22.92 -34.88 -12.99
CA GLY A 486 -22.35 -35.55 -14.13
C GLY A 486 -21.60 -34.70 -15.16
N GLY A 487 -20.77 -33.77 -14.71
CA GLY A 487 -20.06 -32.89 -15.63
C GLY A 487 -18.93 -32.10 -14.96
N GLY A 488 -18.21 -32.68 -14.02
CA GLY A 488 -16.81 -32.26 -13.85
C GLY A 488 -16.17 -32.41 -15.23
N ASN A 489 -15.46 -31.37 -15.70
CA ASN A 489 -14.75 -31.46 -16.98
C ASN A 489 -13.95 -32.77 -16.99
N ALA A 490 -14.39 -33.75 -17.80
CA ALA A 490 -13.73 -35.04 -17.88
C ALA A 490 -12.33 -34.95 -18.50
N ILE A 491 -12.00 -33.75 -18.98
CA ILE A 491 -10.69 -33.41 -19.50
C ILE A 491 -9.82 -32.86 -18.35
N THR A 492 -8.73 -33.53 -18.08
CA THR A 492 -7.71 -33.08 -17.14
C THR A 492 -6.91 -31.94 -17.76
N ASN A 493 -6.73 -30.84 -17.03
CA ASN A 493 -5.96 -29.67 -17.48
C ASN A 493 -6.42 -29.16 -18.87
N GLY A 494 -7.73 -29.03 -19.06
CA GLY A 494 -8.31 -28.62 -20.33
C GLY A 494 -8.11 -27.13 -20.66
N GLY A 495 -7.89 -26.27 -19.65
CA GLY A 495 -7.53 -24.86 -19.79
C GLY A 495 -6.02 -24.62 -19.64
N PHE A 496 -5.20 -25.64 -19.49
CA PHE A 496 -3.73 -25.58 -19.42
C PHE A 496 -3.15 -24.62 -18.36
N GLU A 497 -3.95 -24.18 -17.40
CA GLU A 497 -3.61 -23.18 -16.35
C GLU A 497 -2.48 -23.62 -15.40
N THR A 498 -2.07 -24.87 -15.48
CA THR A 498 -0.86 -25.36 -14.80
C THR A 498 0.46 -24.91 -15.46
N GLY A 499 0.40 -24.22 -16.62
CA GLY A 499 1.56 -23.83 -17.43
C GLY A 499 2.34 -25.00 -18.04
N ASN A 500 1.69 -26.18 -18.14
CA ASN A 500 2.29 -27.38 -18.72
C ASN A 500 1.22 -28.28 -19.37
N THR A 501 1.65 -29.37 -19.99
CA THR A 501 0.77 -30.33 -20.70
C THR A 501 0.38 -31.55 -19.84
N THR A 502 0.42 -31.46 -18.52
CA THR A 502 0.06 -32.54 -17.61
C THR A 502 -1.36 -33.06 -17.94
N GLY A 503 -1.51 -34.38 -18.04
CA GLY A 503 -2.77 -35.04 -18.41
C GLY A 503 -2.92 -35.27 -19.91
N TRP A 504 -2.06 -34.73 -20.75
CA TRP A 504 -2.05 -34.89 -22.20
C TRP A 504 -0.85 -35.70 -22.67
N THR A 505 -1.08 -36.64 -23.56
CA THR A 505 -0.02 -37.35 -24.29
C THR A 505 0.36 -36.53 -25.51
N THR A 506 1.62 -36.10 -25.59
CA THR A 506 2.08 -35.18 -26.63
C THR A 506 3.14 -35.82 -27.53
N THR A 507 3.18 -35.38 -28.79
CA THR A 507 4.28 -35.67 -29.73
C THR A 507 4.69 -34.38 -30.43
N GLY A 508 5.92 -34.30 -30.96
CA GLY A 508 6.44 -33.09 -31.56
C GLY A 508 6.65 -31.95 -30.57
N THR A 509 6.45 -30.72 -31.00
CA THR A 509 6.57 -29.52 -30.14
C THR A 509 5.22 -29.18 -29.53
N ALA A 510 5.08 -29.43 -28.22
CA ALA A 510 3.88 -29.15 -27.45
C ALA A 510 4.26 -28.46 -26.13
N THR A 511 3.83 -27.23 -25.95
CA THR A 511 4.10 -26.40 -24.77
C THR A 511 2.83 -25.72 -24.28
N ALA A 512 2.86 -25.13 -23.08
CA ALA A 512 1.72 -24.36 -22.57
C ALA A 512 2.21 -22.95 -22.14
N PRO A 513 2.51 -22.05 -23.09
CA PRO A 513 2.98 -20.71 -22.78
C PRO A 513 1.83 -19.74 -22.46
N ALA A 514 2.13 -18.70 -21.69
CA ALA A 514 1.17 -17.63 -21.33
C ALA A 514 0.58 -16.89 -22.56
N GLY A 515 1.29 -16.86 -23.70
CA GLY A 515 0.80 -16.22 -24.93
C GLY A 515 -0.21 -17.03 -25.74
N ALA A 516 -0.48 -18.28 -25.37
CA ALA A 516 -1.39 -19.19 -26.08
C ALA A 516 -2.78 -19.30 -25.44
N ALA A 517 -3.09 -18.52 -24.40
CA ALA A 517 -4.36 -18.56 -23.69
C ALA A 517 -5.51 -17.92 -24.50
N HIS A 518 -6.67 -18.56 -24.52
CA HIS A 518 -7.95 -17.96 -24.89
C HIS A 518 -8.61 -17.35 -23.66
N THR A 519 -8.66 -18.09 -22.55
CA THR A 519 -9.01 -17.56 -21.22
C THR A 519 -7.91 -17.93 -20.21
N GLY A 520 -7.91 -17.27 -19.05
CA GLY A 520 -6.89 -17.51 -18.03
C GLY A 520 -5.52 -16.98 -18.38
N SER A 521 -4.47 -17.73 -17.97
CA SER A 521 -3.07 -17.30 -18.09
C SER A 521 -2.26 -18.11 -19.09
N TYR A 522 -2.63 -19.36 -19.34
CA TYR A 522 -1.88 -20.31 -20.16
C TYR A 522 -2.79 -21.04 -21.14
N GLY A 523 -2.27 -21.47 -22.29
CA GLY A 523 -2.97 -22.29 -23.28
C GLY A 523 -1.98 -23.23 -23.96
N LEU A 524 -2.46 -24.35 -24.53
CA LEU A 524 -1.64 -25.27 -25.28
C LEU A 524 -1.18 -24.66 -26.61
N GLN A 525 0.10 -24.75 -26.91
CA GLN A 525 0.64 -24.47 -28.24
C GLN A 525 1.26 -25.73 -28.83
N LEU A 526 0.77 -26.13 -30.00
CA LEU A 526 1.34 -27.19 -30.85
C LEU A 526 2.08 -26.54 -32.02
N GLY A 527 3.30 -27.00 -32.28
CA GLY A 527 4.21 -26.34 -33.22
C GLY A 527 4.93 -25.15 -32.55
N SER A 528 5.73 -24.44 -33.31
CA SER A 528 6.50 -23.29 -32.86
C SER A 528 6.69 -22.27 -33.96
N THR A 529 7.32 -21.13 -33.67
CA THR A 529 7.75 -20.12 -34.64
C THR A 529 8.96 -20.55 -35.47
N SER A 530 9.45 -21.76 -35.28
CA SER A 530 10.44 -22.41 -36.14
C SER A 530 9.79 -23.64 -36.73
N PRO A 531 10.07 -23.98 -38.01
CA PRO A 531 9.48 -25.17 -38.64
C PRO A 531 9.69 -26.42 -37.80
N THR A 532 8.62 -27.21 -37.68
CA THR A 532 8.62 -28.47 -36.95
C THR A 532 7.67 -29.42 -37.65
N ALA A 533 7.96 -30.72 -37.69
CA ALA A 533 7.02 -31.71 -38.17
C ALA A 533 5.75 -31.75 -37.30
N ASP A 534 4.87 -32.71 -37.56
CA ASP A 534 3.63 -32.90 -36.80
C ASP A 534 3.78 -32.77 -35.30
N SER A 535 2.95 -31.96 -34.69
CA SER A 535 2.84 -31.79 -33.26
C SER A 535 1.42 -32.15 -32.79
N THR A 536 1.30 -32.98 -31.79
CA THR A 536 -0.02 -33.45 -31.30
C THR A 536 -0.14 -33.40 -29.80
N ALA A 537 -1.38 -33.27 -29.35
CA ALA A 537 -1.77 -33.51 -27.95
C ALA A 537 -3.06 -34.33 -27.92
N ALA A 538 -3.03 -35.43 -27.19
CA ALA A 538 -4.18 -36.34 -27.09
C ALA A 538 -4.53 -36.62 -25.64
N GLN A 539 -5.83 -36.72 -25.35
CA GLN A 539 -6.31 -37.15 -24.06
C GLN A 539 -7.50 -38.10 -24.23
N THR A 540 -7.48 -39.18 -23.46
CA THR A 540 -8.61 -40.13 -23.37
C THR A 540 -9.44 -39.82 -22.13
N PHE A 541 -10.75 -39.73 -22.31
CA PHE A 541 -11.71 -39.45 -21.25
C PHE A 541 -12.97 -40.30 -21.42
N THR A 542 -13.74 -40.46 -20.35
CA THR A 542 -15.10 -41.02 -20.44
C THR A 542 -16.10 -39.89 -20.32
N ALA A 543 -17.01 -39.77 -21.27
CA ALA A 543 -18.06 -38.77 -21.23
C ALA A 543 -18.95 -38.97 -19.98
N PRO A 544 -19.00 -37.99 -19.06
CA PRO A 544 -19.80 -38.13 -17.84
C PRO A 544 -21.28 -38.32 -18.12
N THR A 545 -22.01 -38.94 -17.17
CA THR A 545 -23.47 -39.03 -17.24
C THR A 545 -24.07 -37.63 -17.31
N GLY A 546 -24.91 -37.38 -18.31
CA GLY A 546 -25.53 -36.05 -18.54
C GLY A 546 -24.75 -35.14 -19.46
N SER A 547 -23.49 -35.40 -19.78
CA SER A 547 -22.78 -34.64 -20.80
C SER A 547 -23.18 -35.06 -22.21
N SER A 548 -23.25 -34.06 -23.10
CA SER A 548 -23.62 -34.30 -24.51
C SER A 548 -22.70 -33.58 -25.49
N LYS A 549 -21.74 -32.79 -24.99
CA LYS A 549 -20.96 -31.88 -25.82
C LYS A 549 -19.51 -31.84 -25.39
N LEU A 550 -18.59 -32.03 -26.33
CA LEU A 550 -17.20 -31.62 -26.25
C LEU A 550 -17.09 -30.21 -26.86
N SER A 551 -16.30 -29.33 -26.25
CA SER A 551 -16.00 -27.99 -26.75
C SER A 551 -14.54 -27.65 -26.53
N PHE A 552 -13.91 -26.94 -27.45
CA PHE A 552 -12.58 -26.35 -27.29
C PHE A 552 -12.41 -25.13 -28.19
N TRP A 553 -11.49 -24.24 -27.81
CA TRP A 553 -11.09 -23.11 -28.64
C TRP A 553 -9.77 -23.41 -29.33
N SER A 554 -9.63 -22.92 -30.57
CA SER A 554 -8.41 -23.04 -31.35
C SER A 554 -8.09 -21.73 -32.07
N LYS A 555 -6.80 -21.42 -32.20
CA LYS A 555 -6.27 -20.30 -32.98
C LYS A 555 -5.06 -20.77 -33.75
N ASN A 556 -5.20 -20.90 -35.06
CA ASN A 556 -4.14 -21.34 -35.94
C ASN A 556 -3.38 -20.15 -36.52
N THR A 557 -2.07 -20.21 -36.52
CA THR A 557 -1.17 -19.28 -37.24
C THR A 557 -0.42 -20.10 -38.29
N CYS A 558 -0.85 -19.96 -39.51
CA CYS A 558 -0.39 -20.76 -40.65
C CYS A 558 -0.14 -19.80 -41.82
N PRO A 559 1.11 -19.42 -42.08
CA PRO A 559 1.47 -18.50 -43.17
C PRO A 559 1.51 -19.17 -44.53
N ASP A 560 1.44 -20.49 -44.62
CA ASP A 560 1.43 -21.28 -45.84
C ASP A 560 0.00 -21.58 -46.34
N THR A 561 -0.18 -22.61 -47.09
CA THR A 561 -1.46 -23.07 -47.66
C THR A 561 -1.91 -24.39 -47.08
N LEU A 562 -3.23 -24.63 -47.11
CA LEU A 562 -3.86 -25.84 -46.58
C LEU A 562 -3.33 -27.15 -47.23
N THR A 563 -2.57 -27.05 -48.31
CA THR A 563 -1.95 -28.19 -49.00
C THR A 563 -0.75 -28.73 -48.22
N TYR A 564 0.00 -27.83 -47.59
CA TYR A 564 1.26 -28.15 -46.95
C TYR A 564 1.14 -28.08 -45.42
N ASP A 565 0.46 -27.03 -44.89
CA ASP A 565 0.33 -26.80 -43.48
C ASP A 565 -1.11 -26.70 -43.00
N TRP A 566 -1.42 -27.24 -41.82
CA TRP A 566 -2.79 -27.17 -41.28
C TRP A 566 -2.89 -27.55 -39.82
N ALA A 567 -3.94 -27.05 -39.17
CA ALA A 567 -4.44 -27.56 -37.90
C ALA A 567 -5.66 -28.43 -38.12
N THR A 568 -5.86 -29.44 -37.26
CA THR A 568 -7.07 -30.27 -37.24
C THR A 568 -7.30 -30.87 -35.86
N ALA A 569 -8.48 -31.42 -35.64
CA ALA A 569 -8.75 -32.22 -34.45
C ALA A 569 -9.65 -33.40 -34.79
N THR A 570 -9.37 -34.53 -34.18
CA THR A 570 -10.18 -35.76 -34.28
C THR A 570 -10.68 -36.23 -32.96
N LEU A 571 -11.89 -36.74 -32.93
CA LEU A 571 -12.51 -37.41 -31.78
C LEU A 571 -12.78 -38.87 -32.12
N LYS A 572 -12.03 -39.75 -31.50
CA LYS A 572 -12.27 -41.19 -31.62
C LYS A 572 -13.19 -41.66 -30.47
N ASP A 573 -14.33 -42.22 -30.82
CA ASP A 573 -15.15 -42.98 -29.88
C ASP A 573 -14.55 -44.41 -29.74
N ASN A 574 -13.92 -44.67 -28.61
CA ASN A 574 -13.26 -45.95 -28.34
C ASN A 574 -14.28 -47.06 -28.05
N THR A 575 -15.51 -46.70 -27.68
CA THR A 575 -16.60 -47.66 -27.42
C THR A 575 -17.14 -48.22 -28.71
N THR A 576 -17.31 -47.37 -29.73
CA THR A 576 -17.81 -47.78 -31.05
C THR A 576 -16.71 -47.99 -32.09
N ASN A 577 -15.44 -47.60 -31.73
CA ASN A 577 -14.26 -47.59 -32.57
C ASN A 577 -14.44 -46.74 -33.84
N THR A 578 -15.17 -45.62 -33.73
CA THR A 578 -15.39 -44.69 -34.82
C THR A 578 -14.57 -43.42 -34.59
N THR A 579 -14.00 -42.83 -35.64
CA THR A 579 -13.25 -41.58 -35.58
C THR A 579 -13.95 -40.50 -36.40
N THR A 580 -14.18 -39.35 -35.82
CA THR A 580 -14.77 -38.16 -36.45
C THR A 580 -13.78 -37.02 -36.45
N THR A 581 -13.61 -36.34 -37.60
CA THR A 581 -12.89 -35.08 -37.65
C THR A 581 -13.81 -33.99 -37.11
N VAL A 582 -13.45 -33.43 -35.97
CA VAL A 582 -14.28 -32.41 -35.25
C VAL A 582 -13.83 -30.99 -35.59
N LEU A 583 -12.56 -30.79 -35.94
CA LEU A 583 -12.04 -29.59 -36.57
C LEU A 583 -11.51 -29.98 -37.95
N ALA A 584 -12.14 -29.51 -39.01
CA ALA A 584 -11.63 -29.71 -40.37
C ALA A 584 -10.23 -29.05 -40.52
N LYS A 585 -9.40 -29.60 -41.43
CA LYS A 585 -8.12 -28.97 -41.71
C LYS A 585 -8.30 -27.48 -41.98
N THR A 586 -7.55 -26.66 -41.27
CA THR A 586 -7.59 -25.20 -41.40
C THR A 586 -6.19 -24.61 -41.42
N CYS A 587 -5.98 -23.61 -42.24
CA CYS A 587 -4.76 -22.81 -42.36
C CYS A 587 -5.17 -21.35 -42.44
N SER A 588 -4.65 -20.50 -41.57
CA SER A 588 -4.96 -19.07 -41.51
C SER A 588 -3.72 -18.29 -41.13
N ALA A 589 -3.26 -17.39 -41.96
CA ALA A 589 -2.05 -16.58 -41.72
C ALA A 589 -2.15 -15.69 -40.45
N ALA A 590 -3.36 -15.29 -40.05
CA ALA A 590 -3.64 -14.47 -38.89
C ALA A 590 -4.92 -14.97 -38.21
N GLY A 591 -4.86 -16.16 -37.60
CA GLY A 591 -6.03 -16.81 -37.05
C GLY A 591 -6.66 -16.06 -35.86
N ALA A 592 -7.98 -16.01 -35.86
CA ALA A 592 -8.77 -15.66 -34.68
C ALA A 592 -9.12 -16.91 -33.88
N TRP A 593 -9.45 -16.72 -32.59
CA TRP A 593 -9.98 -17.79 -31.77
C TRP A 593 -11.34 -18.27 -32.30
N THR A 594 -11.47 -19.56 -32.52
CA THR A 594 -12.68 -20.20 -33.01
C THR A 594 -13.08 -21.34 -32.09
N ASN A 595 -14.36 -21.39 -31.69
CA ASN A 595 -14.89 -22.46 -30.90
C ASN A 595 -15.30 -23.65 -31.78
N THR A 596 -14.80 -24.83 -31.44
CA THR A 596 -15.18 -26.10 -32.05
C THR A 596 -15.99 -26.92 -31.06
N THR A 597 -17.09 -27.53 -31.52
CA THR A 597 -17.95 -28.38 -30.69
C THR A 597 -18.24 -29.68 -31.37
N ALA A 598 -18.37 -30.77 -30.58
CA ALA A 598 -18.77 -32.09 -31.06
C ALA A 598 -19.72 -32.75 -30.05
N THR A 599 -20.62 -33.60 -30.54
CA THR A 599 -21.51 -34.37 -29.68
C THR A 599 -20.76 -35.58 -29.10
N VAL A 600 -20.98 -35.84 -27.84
CA VAL A 600 -20.51 -37.04 -27.13
C VAL A 600 -21.69 -37.81 -26.53
N THR A 601 -21.57 -39.13 -26.44
CA THR A 601 -22.56 -39.98 -25.79
C THR A 601 -22.13 -40.28 -24.36
N PRO A 602 -22.96 -40.01 -23.35
CA PRO A 602 -22.64 -40.30 -21.97
C PRO A 602 -22.22 -41.78 -21.77
N GLY A 603 -21.16 -41.97 -20.97
CA GLY A 603 -20.61 -43.29 -20.68
C GLY A 603 -19.68 -43.88 -21.73
N HIS A 604 -19.60 -43.30 -22.93
CA HIS A 604 -18.61 -43.69 -23.94
C HIS A 604 -17.22 -43.17 -23.60
N SER A 605 -16.22 -43.97 -23.94
CA SER A 605 -14.80 -43.53 -23.87
C SER A 605 -14.40 -42.90 -25.19
N TYR A 606 -13.79 -41.71 -25.09
CA TYR A 606 -13.32 -40.93 -26.24
C TYR A 606 -11.82 -40.62 -26.14
N THR A 607 -11.15 -40.52 -27.27
CA THR A 607 -9.82 -39.92 -27.39
C THR A 607 -9.93 -38.72 -28.29
N LEU A 608 -9.73 -37.51 -27.71
CA LEU A 608 -9.54 -36.28 -28.46
C LEU A 608 -8.06 -36.16 -28.85
N THR A 609 -7.80 -35.91 -30.12
CA THR A 609 -6.45 -35.60 -30.62
C THR A 609 -6.46 -34.25 -31.32
N LEU A 610 -5.69 -33.32 -30.78
CA LEU A 610 -5.41 -32.00 -31.35
C LEU A 610 -4.13 -32.09 -32.17
N VAL A 611 -4.07 -31.49 -33.35
CA VAL A 611 -2.96 -31.66 -34.30
C VAL A 611 -2.58 -30.31 -34.89
N ASN A 612 -1.29 -30.05 -34.99
CA ASN A 612 -0.68 -29.05 -35.85
C ASN A 612 0.27 -29.77 -36.80
N HIS A 613 0.05 -29.59 -38.08
CA HIS A 613 0.91 -30.07 -39.15
C HIS A 613 1.69 -28.92 -39.76
N ASP A 614 2.98 -29.09 -39.86
CA ASP A 614 3.93 -28.16 -40.47
C ASP A 614 4.83 -29.02 -41.38
N ASP A 615 5.01 -28.65 -42.62
CA ASP A 615 5.79 -29.45 -43.58
C ASP A 615 7.30 -29.33 -43.37
N ASN A 616 7.70 -28.63 -42.30
CA ASN A 616 9.09 -28.36 -41.92
C ASN A 616 9.87 -27.52 -42.92
N TYR A 617 9.19 -26.69 -43.72
CA TYR A 617 9.85 -25.78 -44.63
C TYR A 617 10.32 -24.52 -43.92
N ALA A 618 11.51 -24.03 -44.27
CA ALA A 618 12.11 -22.89 -43.60
C ALA A 618 11.48 -21.57 -44.06
N GLY A 619 10.79 -20.87 -43.18
CA GLY A 619 10.28 -19.52 -43.42
C GLY A 619 8.78 -19.35 -43.28
N ASP A 620 8.02 -20.43 -43.14
CA ASP A 620 6.55 -20.43 -43.04
C ASP A 620 5.99 -21.24 -41.85
N ALA A 621 6.76 -21.34 -40.79
CA ALA A 621 6.44 -22.11 -39.58
C ALA A 621 4.98 -21.95 -39.12
N THR A 622 4.28 -23.06 -38.98
CA THR A 622 2.89 -23.14 -38.56
C THR A 622 2.78 -23.64 -37.14
N TYR A 623 1.97 -22.94 -36.34
CA TYR A 623 1.62 -23.36 -34.97
C TYR A 623 0.18 -23.04 -34.62
N THR A 624 -0.37 -23.82 -33.68
CA THR A 624 -1.77 -23.68 -33.28
C THR A 624 -1.89 -23.63 -31.74
N SER A 625 -2.58 -22.61 -31.27
CA SER A 625 -3.01 -22.55 -29.86
C SER A 625 -4.36 -23.23 -29.69
N TYR A 626 -4.51 -24.03 -28.62
CA TYR A 626 -5.75 -24.67 -28.18
C TYR A 626 -5.99 -24.37 -26.71
N ASP A 627 -7.25 -24.17 -26.33
CA ASP A 627 -7.59 -23.83 -24.97
C ASP A 627 -9.05 -24.19 -24.62
N ASP A 628 -9.40 -24.08 -23.33
CA ASP A 628 -10.76 -24.26 -22.79
C ASP A 628 -11.42 -25.59 -23.24
N VAL A 629 -10.67 -26.69 -23.23
CA VAL A 629 -11.19 -28.01 -23.61
C VAL A 629 -12.11 -28.53 -22.51
N THR A 630 -13.38 -28.70 -22.84
CA THR A 630 -14.42 -29.09 -21.88
C THR A 630 -15.35 -30.17 -22.43
N VAL A 631 -15.88 -30.99 -21.54
CA VAL A 631 -16.98 -31.94 -21.81
C VAL A 631 -18.13 -31.62 -20.87
N SER A 632 -19.27 -31.21 -21.42
CA SER A 632 -20.43 -30.72 -20.66
C SER A 632 -21.73 -31.39 -21.11
#